data_627f134d4de935b59e4ef58d5232f2a6
#
_entry.id   627f134d4de935b59e4ef58d5232f2a6
#
_cell.length_a   1.000
_cell.length_b   1.000
_cell.length_c   1.000
_cell.angle_alpha   90.00
_cell.angle_beta   90.00
_cell.angle_gamma   90.00
#
_symmetry.space_group_name_H-M   'P 1'
#
loop_
_entity.id
_entity.type
_entity.pdbx_description
1 polymer ?
#
loop_
_entity_poly.entity_id
_entity_poly.type
_entity_poly.pdbx_seq_one_letter_code
_entity_poly.pdbx_strand_id
1 'polypeptide(L)'
;MRPYNVVIADDHVMFRQGLKKIIDANPAFSIVGEASTGVELLELLKKTTPDLVLLDISMPQLQGLDAAKEIKKRYPKVKILILTMHKSNEYLNYALSIGADGYLLKEDADSELFSAIDTVRHQGVYISPLLSPQLKDLLLRKYREERSQVPEDPLTKREKEILRYIAEGKSSREIGAMLDISSRTVEHHRANMMRKLGCRKIAELVRYAIQKGYTADQVFPIMP
;
A
#
# COMPACT_ATOMS: atom_id res chain seq x y z
N MET A 1 -15.91 10.66 -16.49
CA MET A 1 -15.01 9.91 -15.56
C MET A 1 -15.72 8.63 -15.17
N ARG A 2 -14.99 7.51 -15.03
CA ARG A 2 -15.61 6.29 -14.50
C ARG A 2 -15.98 6.50 -13.02
N PRO A 3 -17.08 5.92 -12.53
CA PRO A 3 -17.41 5.96 -11.12
C PRO A 3 -16.31 5.25 -10.30
N TYR A 4 -16.15 5.66 -9.06
CA TYR A 4 -15.24 5.03 -8.11
C TYR A 4 -15.89 3.77 -7.54
N ASN A 5 -15.32 2.61 -7.83
CA ASN A 5 -15.91 1.32 -7.54
C ASN A 5 -15.70 0.94 -6.06
N VAL A 6 -16.79 0.68 -5.36
CA VAL A 6 -16.81 0.37 -3.93
C VAL A 6 -17.34 -1.04 -3.70
N VAL A 7 -16.71 -1.81 -2.85
CA VAL A 7 -17.25 -3.05 -2.26
C VAL A 7 -17.54 -2.78 -0.80
N ILE A 8 -18.69 -3.28 -0.32
CA ILE A 8 -19.10 -3.20 1.08
C ILE A 8 -19.04 -4.60 1.69
N ALA A 9 -18.29 -4.75 2.77
CA ALA A 9 -18.18 -5.98 3.53
C ALA A 9 -18.56 -5.74 4.99
N ASP A 10 -19.75 -6.21 5.37
CA ASP A 10 -20.35 -6.02 6.70
C ASP A 10 -21.41 -7.11 6.93
N ASP A 11 -21.41 -7.76 8.08
CA ASP A 11 -22.41 -8.79 8.39
C ASP A 11 -23.77 -8.21 8.82
N HIS A 12 -23.81 -6.93 9.21
CA HIS A 12 -25.02 -6.23 9.61
C HIS A 12 -25.83 -5.76 8.39
N VAL A 13 -26.86 -6.52 8.01
CA VAL A 13 -27.68 -6.27 6.80
C VAL A 13 -28.23 -4.85 6.76
N MET A 14 -28.80 -4.35 7.88
CA MET A 14 -29.39 -3.00 7.91
C MET A 14 -28.35 -1.89 7.72
N PHE A 15 -27.18 -2.03 8.32
CA PHE A 15 -26.10 -1.07 8.17
C PHE A 15 -25.58 -1.06 6.74
N ARG A 16 -25.36 -2.23 6.15
CA ARG A 16 -24.94 -2.39 4.75
C ARG A 16 -25.96 -1.75 3.79
N GLN A 17 -27.25 -1.96 4.00
CA GLN A 17 -28.32 -1.32 3.20
C GLN A 17 -28.37 0.21 3.39
N GLY A 18 -28.07 0.70 4.58
CA GLY A 18 -27.93 2.14 4.85
C GLY A 18 -26.77 2.76 4.06
N LEU A 19 -25.58 2.15 4.14
CA LEU A 19 -24.40 2.57 3.37
C LEU A 19 -24.68 2.56 1.87
N LYS A 20 -25.37 1.53 1.37
CA LYS A 20 -25.74 1.43 -0.03
C LYS A 20 -26.59 2.61 -0.48
N LYS A 21 -27.62 2.96 0.27
CA LYS A 21 -28.47 4.13 -0.03
C LYS A 21 -27.67 5.43 -0.05
N ILE A 22 -26.74 5.61 0.89
CA ILE A 22 -25.90 6.81 0.97
C ILE A 22 -24.97 6.88 -0.26
N ILE A 23 -24.32 5.77 -0.63
CA ILE A 23 -23.36 5.72 -1.75
C ILE A 23 -24.09 5.86 -3.09
N ASP A 24 -25.22 5.17 -3.29
CA ASP A 24 -26.01 5.22 -4.53
C ASP A 24 -26.60 6.61 -4.81
N ALA A 25 -26.75 7.45 -3.78
CA ALA A 25 -27.18 8.83 -3.94
C ALA A 25 -26.14 9.72 -4.62
N ASN A 26 -24.88 9.28 -4.73
CA ASN A 26 -23.80 10.03 -5.35
C ASN A 26 -23.25 9.31 -6.60
N PRO A 27 -23.53 9.82 -7.82
CA PRO A 27 -23.15 9.17 -9.07
C PRO A 27 -21.64 9.06 -9.31
N ALA A 28 -20.81 9.70 -8.48
CA ALA A 28 -19.36 9.56 -8.53
C ALA A 28 -18.89 8.19 -8.02
N PHE A 29 -19.75 7.42 -7.36
CA PHE A 29 -19.45 6.11 -6.79
C PHE A 29 -20.36 5.02 -7.40
N SER A 30 -19.88 3.78 -7.38
CA SER A 30 -20.65 2.62 -7.80
C SER A 30 -20.37 1.44 -6.90
N ILE A 31 -21.38 0.82 -6.32
CA ILE A 31 -21.23 -0.41 -5.55
C ILE A 31 -21.14 -1.57 -6.52
N VAL A 32 -19.96 -2.21 -6.57
CA VAL A 32 -19.67 -3.32 -7.48
C VAL A 32 -19.74 -4.69 -6.80
N GLY A 33 -20.06 -4.72 -5.51
CA GLY A 33 -20.28 -5.95 -4.77
C GLY A 33 -20.50 -5.75 -3.28
N GLU A 34 -21.10 -6.75 -2.67
CA GLU A 34 -21.38 -6.83 -1.24
C GLU A 34 -20.91 -8.18 -0.71
N ALA A 35 -20.45 -8.23 0.54
CA ALA A 35 -20.08 -9.44 1.25
C ALA A 35 -20.56 -9.37 2.71
N SER A 36 -20.90 -10.50 3.30
CA SER A 36 -21.31 -10.63 4.70
C SER A 36 -20.22 -11.31 5.57
N THR A 37 -19.18 -11.82 4.94
CA THR A 37 -18.06 -12.49 5.60
C THR A 37 -16.73 -12.12 4.93
N GLY A 38 -15.62 -12.25 5.66
CA GLY A 38 -14.29 -12.05 5.06
C GLY A 38 -13.98 -13.07 3.96
N VAL A 39 -14.54 -14.28 4.03
CA VAL A 39 -14.37 -15.32 2.99
C VAL A 39 -15.09 -14.91 1.71
N GLU A 40 -16.36 -14.49 1.80
CA GLU A 40 -17.11 -13.98 0.66
C GLU A 40 -16.43 -12.78 0.00
N LEU A 41 -15.88 -11.87 0.82
CA LEU A 41 -15.14 -10.72 0.33
C LEU A 41 -13.93 -11.17 -0.50
N LEU A 42 -13.11 -12.10 -0.01
CA LEU A 42 -11.94 -12.58 -0.75
C LEU A 42 -12.32 -13.30 -2.04
N GLU A 43 -13.43 -14.06 -2.07
CA GLU A 43 -13.95 -14.69 -3.29
C GLU A 43 -14.49 -13.66 -4.29
N LEU A 44 -15.15 -12.61 -3.80
CA LEU A 44 -15.65 -11.50 -4.62
C LEU A 44 -14.49 -10.76 -5.31
N LEU A 45 -13.39 -10.51 -4.59
CA LEU A 45 -12.22 -9.81 -5.12
C LEU A 45 -11.44 -10.61 -6.18
N LYS A 46 -11.69 -11.91 -6.32
CA LYS A 46 -11.14 -12.68 -7.46
C LYS A 46 -11.86 -12.35 -8.78
N LYS A 47 -13.09 -11.84 -8.71
CA LYS A 47 -13.95 -11.58 -9.86
C LYS A 47 -14.12 -10.08 -10.15
N THR A 48 -13.83 -9.24 -9.15
CA THR A 48 -14.00 -7.78 -9.21
C THR A 48 -12.74 -7.08 -8.73
N THR A 49 -12.44 -5.93 -9.31
CA THR A 49 -11.32 -5.07 -8.87
C THR A 49 -11.89 -3.71 -8.43
N PRO A 50 -12.33 -3.58 -7.16
CA PRO A 50 -12.81 -2.31 -6.64
C PRO A 50 -11.65 -1.33 -6.44
N ASP A 51 -11.98 -0.04 -6.41
CA ASP A 51 -11.04 1.00 -6.00
C ASP A 51 -10.96 1.05 -4.46
N LEU A 52 -12.08 0.75 -3.77
CA LEU A 52 -12.20 0.81 -2.30
C LEU A 52 -13.00 -0.37 -1.75
N VAL A 53 -12.58 -0.89 -0.61
CA VAL A 53 -13.36 -1.80 0.24
C VAL A 53 -13.73 -1.07 1.53
N LEU A 54 -15.02 -0.95 1.81
CA LEU A 54 -15.57 -0.60 3.12
C LEU A 54 -15.68 -1.90 3.91
N LEU A 55 -14.96 -2.02 5.02
CA LEU A 55 -14.72 -3.31 5.67
C LEU A 55 -15.02 -3.26 7.16
N ASP A 56 -16.01 -4.01 7.60
CA ASP A 56 -16.23 -4.23 9.03
C ASP A 56 -15.15 -5.15 9.64
N ILE A 57 -14.79 -4.90 10.88
CA ILE A 57 -13.88 -5.75 11.65
C ILE A 57 -14.58 -7.03 12.10
N SER A 58 -15.83 -6.92 12.57
CA SER A 58 -16.54 -7.97 13.31
C SER A 58 -17.39 -8.83 12.39
N MET A 59 -16.77 -9.48 11.42
CA MET A 59 -17.44 -10.41 10.53
C MET A 59 -17.22 -11.88 10.92
N PRO A 60 -18.19 -12.78 10.68
CA PRO A 60 -18.03 -14.21 10.93
C PRO A 60 -17.07 -14.87 9.93
N GLN A 61 -16.61 -16.09 10.26
CA GLN A 61 -15.71 -16.97 9.52
C GLN A 61 -14.28 -16.41 9.38
N LEU A 62 -14.09 -15.24 8.78
CA LEU A 62 -12.81 -14.55 8.68
C LEU A 62 -13.01 -13.12 9.14
N GLN A 63 -12.30 -12.71 10.20
CA GLN A 63 -12.38 -11.35 10.72
C GLN A 63 -11.91 -10.32 9.70
N GLY A 64 -12.49 -9.12 9.73
CA GLY A 64 -12.19 -8.08 8.76
C GLY A 64 -10.72 -7.67 8.73
N LEU A 65 -10.02 -7.64 9.85
CA LEU A 65 -8.60 -7.30 9.89
C LEU A 65 -7.71 -8.37 9.23
N ASP A 66 -8.07 -9.66 9.35
CA ASP A 66 -7.36 -10.74 8.65
C ASP A 66 -7.65 -10.67 7.14
N ALA A 67 -8.89 -10.39 6.77
CA ALA A 67 -9.26 -10.14 5.38
C ALA A 67 -8.50 -8.93 4.80
N ALA A 68 -8.40 -7.82 5.55
CA ALA A 68 -7.64 -6.64 5.15
C ALA A 68 -6.17 -6.95 4.88
N LYS A 69 -5.53 -7.74 5.74
CA LYS A 69 -4.14 -8.19 5.58
C LYS A 69 -3.95 -9.00 4.29
N GLU A 70 -4.85 -9.94 4.01
CA GLU A 70 -4.82 -10.72 2.76
C GLU A 70 -5.07 -9.85 1.53
N ILE A 71 -6.00 -8.89 1.60
CA ILE A 71 -6.28 -7.95 0.52
C ILE A 71 -5.04 -7.11 0.21
N LYS A 72 -4.40 -6.52 1.21
CA LYS A 72 -3.20 -5.70 1.01
C LYS A 72 -2.04 -6.49 0.41
N LYS A 73 -1.92 -7.76 0.77
CA LYS A 73 -0.92 -8.67 0.20
C LYS A 73 -1.17 -8.99 -1.28
N ARG A 74 -2.43 -9.27 -1.65
CA ARG A 74 -2.79 -9.73 -3.01
C ARG A 74 -3.16 -8.58 -3.95
N TYR A 75 -3.79 -7.53 -3.40
CA TYR A 75 -4.34 -6.39 -4.14
C TYR A 75 -3.86 -5.06 -3.53
N PRO A 76 -2.56 -4.75 -3.55
CA PRO A 76 -1.98 -3.60 -2.83
C PRO A 76 -2.51 -2.23 -3.26
N LYS A 77 -3.12 -2.16 -4.44
CA LYS A 77 -3.74 -0.92 -4.97
C LYS A 77 -5.15 -0.67 -4.44
N VAL A 78 -5.83 -1.71 -3.95
CA VAL A 78 -7.17 -1.59 -3.39
C VAL A 78 -7.09 -0.82 -2.07
N LYS A 79 -7.88 0.23 -1.96
CA LYS A 79 -8.00 1.01 -0.75
C LYS A 79 -8.89 0.29 0.26
N ILE A 80 -8.56 0.39 1.54
CA ILE A 80 -9.34 -0.21 2.62
C ILE A 80 -9.68 0.87 3.64
N LEU A 81 -10.99 1.13 3.80
CA LEU A 81 -11.56 1.93 4.87
C LEU A 81 -12.26 0.98 5.85
N ILE A 82 -11.68 0.84 7.03
CA ILE A 82 -12.29 0.05 8.11
C ILE A 82 -13.52 0.80 8.62
N LEU A 83 -14.65 0.07 8.76
CA LEU A 83 -15.88 0.52 9.40
C LEU A 83 -16.13 -0.32 10.64
N THR A 84 -16.28 0.29 11.82
CA THR A 84 -16.38 -0.49 13.06
C THR A 84 -17.09 0.24 14.18
N MET A 85 -17.64 -0.51 15.14
CA MET A 85 -18.12 0.02 16.42
C MET A 85 -17.01 0.14 17.48
N HIS A 86 -15.83 -0.41 17.20
CA HIS A 86 -14.74 -0.46 18.18
C HIS A 86 -13.97 0.86 18.24
N LYS A 87 -13.97 1.52 19.42
CA LYS A 87 -13.19 2.72 19.71
C LYS A 87 -11.80 2.39 20.29
N SER A 88 -11.37 1.12 20.18
CA SER A 88 -10.11 0.68 20.77
C SER A 88 -8.91 1.13 19.94
N ASN A 89 -7.92 1.66 20.66
CA ASN A 89 -6.63 2.05 20.09
C ASN A 89 -5.86 0.86 19.52
N GLU A 90 -6.06 -0.34 20.08
CA GLU A 90 -5.40 -1.57 19.64
C GLU A 90 -5.88 -1.95 18.24
N TYR A 91 -7.20 -1.94 18.00
CA TYR A 91 -7.76 -2.20 16.67
C TYR A 91 -7.32 -1.16 15.63
N LEU A 92 -7.31 0.12 16.00
CA LEU A 92 -6.85 1.20 15.13
C LEU A 92 -5.36 1.02 14.77
N ASN A 93 -4.50 0.80 15.77
CA ASN A 93 -3.07 0.58 15.55
C ASN A 93 -2.83 -0.63 14.65
N TYR A 94 -3.52 -1.74 14.90
CA TYR A 94 -3.38 -2.94 14.10
C TYR A 94 -3.88 -2.73 12.66
N ALA A 95 -5.04 -2.09 12.48
CA ALA A 95 -5.56 -1.77 11.15
C ALA A 95 -4.57 -0.93 10.33
N LEU A 96 -3.99 0.11 10.94
CA LEU A 96 -2.97 0.92 10.26
C LEU A 96 -1.68 0.15 9.97
N SER A 97 -1.24 -0.73 10.88
CA SER A 97 -0.02 -1.53 10.71
C SER A 97 -0.11 -2.53 9.56
N ILE A 98 -1.30 -3.05 9.27
CA ILE A 98 -1.54 -3.94 8.12
C ILE A 98 -1.80 -3.17 6.81
N GLY A 99 -1.74 -1.84 6.85
CA GLY A 99 -1.84 -0.97 5.69
C GLY A 99 -3.27 -0.53 5.33
N ALA A 100 -4.24 -0.56 6.27
CA ALA A 100 -5.53 0.05 6.05
C ALA A 100 -5.35 1.56 5.77
N ASP A 101 -6.15 2.10 4.83
CA ASP A 101 -6.05 3.49 4.41
C ASP A 101 -6.93 4.42 5.24
N GLY A 102 -7.83 3.85 6.07
CA GLY A 102 -8.64 4.63 6.99
C GLY A 102 -9.36 3.79 8.03
N TYR A 103 -9.84 4.48 9.07
CA TYR A 103 -10.59 3.91 10.18
C TYR A 103 -11.74 4.84 10.54
N LEU A 104 -12.96 4.43 10.22
CA LEU A 104 -14.19 5.18 10.43
C LEU A 104 -15.08 4.43 11.43
N LEU A 105 -15.55 5.13 12.45
CA LEU A 105 -16.56 4.58 13.36
C LEU A 105 -17.91 4.53 12.68
N LYS A 106 -18.67 3.44 12.86
CA LYS A 106 -20.00 3.29 12.30
C LYS A 106 -20.97 4.39 12.76
N GLU A 107 -20.73 4.98 13.93
CA GLU A 107 -21.49 6.13 14.47
C GLU A 107 -21.29 7.41 13.66
N ASP A 108 -20.13 7.57 13.01
CA ASP A 108 -19.80 8.74 12.20
C ASP A 108 -20.17 8.53 10.71
N ALA A 109 -20.60 7.33 10.31
CA ALA A 109 -20.68 6.95 8.90
C ALA A 109 -21.68 7.80 8.10
N ASP A 110 -22.75 8.27 8.69
CA ASP A 110 -23.75 9.12 8.01
C ASP A 110 -23.20 10.50 7.64
N SER A 111 -22.36 11.09 8.49
CA SER A 111 -21.78 12.43 8.29
C SER A 111 -20.41 12.42 7.63
N GLU A 112 -19.60 11.41 7.91
CA GLU A 112 -18.17 11.40 7.60
C GLU A 112 -17.77 10.45 6.45
N LEU A 113 -18.67 9.60 5.96
CA LEU A 113 -18.33 8.58 4.95
C LEU A 113 -17.65 9.17 3.71
N PHE A 114 -18.23 10.22 3.12
CA PHE A 114 -17.66 10.80 1.90
C PHE A 114 -16.36 11.54 2.15
N SER A 115 -16.22 12.20 3.29
CA SER A 115 -14.97 12.83 3.72
C SER A 115 -13.86 11.79 3.90
N ALA A 116 -14.21 10.65 4.50
CA ALA A 116 -13.30 9.52 4.66
C ALA A 116 -12.89 8.92 3.32
N ILE A 117 -13.85 8.66 2.43
CA ILE A 117 -13.58 8.12 1.09
C ILE A 117 -12.70 9.08 0.28
N ASP A 118 -12.99 10.37 0.31
CA ASP A 118 -12.22 11.37 -0.43
C ASP A 118 -10.77 11.45 0.08
N THR A 119 -10.59 11.46 1.40
CA THR A 119 -9.25 11.43 2.02
C THR A 119 -8.45 10.19 1.58
N VAL A 120 -9.06 9.01 1.63
CA VAL A 120 -8.44 7.74 1.26
C VAL A 120 -8.13 7.68 -0.24
N ARG A 121 -9.03 8.19 -1.08
CA ARG A 121 -8.86 8.27 -2.54
C ARG A 121 -7.64 9.11 -2.91
N HIS A 122 -7.41 10.23 -2.22
CA HIS A 122 -6.28 11.12 -2.44
C HIS A 122 -5.02 10.73 -1.64
N GLN A 123 -4.89 9.44 -1.30
CA GLN A 123 -3.75 8.85 -0.61
C GLN A 123 -3.50 9.37 0.82
N GLY A 124 -4.48 10.03 1.42
CA GLY A 124 -4.50 10.36 2.84
C GLY A 124 -4.82 9.15 3.70
N VAL A 125 -4.70 9.32 5.00
CA VAL A 125 -5.20 8.37 6.01
C VAL A 125 -6.33 9.03 6.76
N TYR A 126 -7.49 8.39 6.77
CA TYR A 126 -8.64 8.88 7.51
C TYR A 126 -8.76 8.22 8.88
N ILE A 127 -8.98 9.00 9.91
CA ILE A 127 -9.28 8.52 11.27
C ILE A 127 -10.48 9.30 11.80
N SER A 128 -11.50 8.56 12.26
CA SER A 128 -12.75 9.11 12.78
C SER A 128 -12.54 10.22 13.82
N PRO A 129 -13.24 11.35 13.71
CA PRO A 129 -13.13 12.46 14.67
C PRO A 129 -13.48 12.09 16.12
N LEU A 130 -14.36 11.11 16.32
CA LEU A 130 -14.75 10.61 17.65
C LEU A 130 -13.61 9.87 18.40
N LEU A 131 -12.55 9.51 17.70
CA LEU A 131 -11.35 9.02 18.38
C LEU A 131 -10.54 10.19 18.95
N SER A 132 -9.92 9.97 20.12
CA SER A 132 -9.19 11.04 20.84
C SER A 132 -8.28 11.85 19.91
N PRO A 133 -8.37 13.20 19.90
CA PRO A 133 -7.55 14.04 19.05
C PRO A 133 -6.04 13.80 19.26
N GLN A 134 -5.60 13.59 20.51
CA GLN A 134 -4.18 13.33 20.83
C GLN A 134 -3.71 12.01 20.21
N LEU A 135 -4.57 11.01 20.22
CA LEU A 135 -4.30 9.71 19.61
C LEU A 135 -4.25 9.81 18.09
N LYS A 136 -5.19 10.54 17.49
CA LYS A 136 -5.23 10.81 16.06
C LYS A 136 -3.91 11.43 15.58
N ASP A 137 -3.44 12.47 16.24
CA ASP A 137 -2.19 13.14 15.89
C ASP A 137 -0.96 12.24 16.06
N LEU A 138 -0.88 11.47 17.14
CA LEU A 138 0.21 10.53 17.38
C LEU A 138 0.26 9.45 16.29
N LEU A 139 -0.89 8.88 15.94
CA LEU A 139 -0.98 7.81 14.94
C LEU A 139 -0.74 8.33 13.53
N LEU A 140 -1.23 9.52 13.21
CA LEU A 140 -0.95 10.16 11.93
C LEU A 140 0.54 10.48 11.76
N ARG A 141 1.23 10.90 12.84
CA ARG A 141 2.69 11.09 12.82
C ARG A 141 3.41 9.77 12.59
N LYS A 142 3.11 8.75 13.39
CA LYS A 142 3.70 7.42 13.24
C LYS A 142 3.45 6.83 11.85
N TYR A 143 2.24 6.94 11.32
CA TYR A 143 1.88 6.45 10.00
C TYR A 143 2.60 7.24 8.88
N ARG A 144 2.77 8.56 9.03
CA ARG A 144 3.57 9.37 8.10
C ARG A 144 5.05 8.97 8.16
N GLU A 145 5.58 8.73 9.36
CA GLU A 145 6.95 8.27 9.57
C GLU A 145 7.17 6.88 8.96
N GLU A 146 6.24 5.95 9.13
CA GLU A 146 6.29 4.61 8.55
C GLU A 146 6.07 4.61 7.02
N ARG A 147 5.26 5.53 6.48
CA ARG A 147 5.09 5.72 5.02
C ARG A 147 6.16 6.60 4.40
N SER A 148 6.77 7.50 5.15
CA SER A 148 7.98 8.24 4.75
C SER A 148 9.22 7.35 4.80
N GLN A 149 9.17 6.24 5.49
CA GLN A 149 9.89 5.04 5.19
C GLN A 149 9.18 4.34 3.99
N VAL A 150 9.22 4.98 2.82
CA VAL A 150 9.46 4.23 1.57
C VAL A 150 10.49 3.20 1.99
N PRO A 151 10.29 1.84 1.78
CA PRO A 151 11.30 0.88 2.22
C PRO A 151 12.61 1.48 1.75
N GLU A 152 13.46 1.87 2.72
CA GLU A 152 14.76 2.42 2.37
C GLU A 152 15.31 1.38 1.44
N ASP A 153 15.55 1.78 0.23
CA ASP A 153 16.14 0.93 -0.76
C ASP A 153 17.21 0.13 -0.01
N PRO A 154 17.11 -1.20 0.06
CA PRO A 154 17.96 -2.03 0.92
C PRO A 154 19.45 -1.79 0.66
N LEU A 155 19.73 -0.97 -0.37
CA LEU A 155 21.06 -0.59 -0.80
C LEU A 155 21.52 0.70 -0.12
N THR A 156 22.72 0.66 0.44
CA THR A 156 23.43 1.83 0.96
C THR A 156 23.76 2.82 -0.17
N LYS A 157 24.06 4.07 0.16
CA LYS A 157 24.51 5.08 -0.82
C LYS A 157 25.64 4.56 -1.71
N ARG A 158 26.62 3.86 -1.11
CA ARG A 158 27.77 3.30 -1.83
C ARG A 158 27.36 2.14 -2.75
N GLU A 159 26.44 1.30 -2.32
CA GLU A 159 25.90 0.22 -3.16
C GLU A 159 25.10 0.76 -4.34
N LYS A 160 24.32 1.83 -4.16
CA LYS A 160 23.60 2.52 -5.24
C LYS A 160 24.54 3.11 -6.28
N GLU A 161 25.64 3.71 -5.84
CA GLU A 161 26.65 4.26 -6.71
C GLU A 161 27.33 3.15 -7.55
N ILE A 162 27.70 2.05 -6.92
CA ILE A 162 28.28 0.88 -7.62
C ILE A 162 27.24 0.25 -8.56
N LEU A 163 25.98 0.14 -8.13
CA LEU A 163 24.89 -0.42 -8.94
C LEU A 163 24.66 0.39 -10.23
N ARG A 164 24.77 1.72 -10.14
CA ARG A 164 24.69 2.59 -11.32
C ARG A 164 25.73 2.23 -12.36
N TYR A 165 26.99 2.11 -11.95
CA TYR A 165 28.07 1.72 -12.88
C TYR A 165 27.91 0.30 -13.43
N ILE A 166 27.36 -0.64 -12.62
CA ILE A 166 27.04 -1.99 -13.12
C ILE A 166 25.98 -1.90 -14.22
N ALA A 167 24.96 -1.07 -14.05
CA ALA A 167 23.90 -0.87 -15.04
C ALA A 167 24.43 -0.20 -16.33
N GLU A 168 25.48 0.61 -16.22
CA GLU A 168 26.24 1.20 -17.34
C GLU A 168 27.20 0.20 -18.01
N GLY A 169 27.23 -1.06 -17.55
CA GLY A 169 28.08 -2.11 -18.14
C GLY A 169 29.55 -2.09 -17.68
N LYS A 170 29.89 -1.32 -16.64
CA LYS A 170 31.26 -1.24 -16.15
C LYS A 170 31.69 -2.51 -15.42
N SER A 171 32.91 -2.94 -15.67
CA SER A 171 33.57 -4.04 -14.95
C SER A 171 33.95 -3.65 -13.51
N SER A 172 34.14 -4.62 -12.64
CA SER A 172 34.58 -4.37 -11.26
C SER A 172 35.90 -3.66 -11.17
N ARG A 173 36.81 -3.82 -12.16
CA ARG A 173 38.09 -3.14 -12.25
C ARG A 173 37.91 -1.66 -12.60
N GLU A 174 37.04 -1.35 -13.57
CA GLU A 174 36.74 0.04 -13.96
C GLU A 174 36.05 0.78 -12.82
N ILE A 175 35.03 0.13 -12.17
CA ILE A 175 34.36 0.70 -11.03
C ILE A 175 35.31 0.98 -9.87
N GLY A 176 36.23 0.05 -9.62
CA GLY A 176 37.27 0.22 -8.61
C GLY A 176 38.15 1.44 -8.88
N ALA A 177 38.60 1.61 -10.13
CA ALA A 177 39.39 2.78 -10.55
C ALA A 177 38.60 4.10 -10.44
N MET A 178 37.31 4.11 -10.80
CA MET A 178 36.43 5.29 -10.73
C MET A 178 36.12 5.73 -9.30
N LEU A 179 36.04 4.78 -8.37
CA LEU A 179 35.63 4.99 -6.99
C LEU A 179 36.78 4.96 -5.97
N ASP A 180 38.00 4.82 -6.45
CA ASP A 180 39.23 4.70 -5.64
C ASP A 180 39.15 3.58 -4.59
N ILE A 181 38.71 2.40 -5.05
CA ILE A 181 38.60 1.17 -4.23
C ILE A 181 39.14 -0.04 -5.02
N SER A 182 39.49 -1.11 -4.31
CA SER A 182 39.91 -2.33 -4.97
C SER A 182 38.78 -3.00 -5.73
N SER A 183 39.12 -3.69 -6.85
CA SER A 183 38.14 -4.52 -7.56
C SER A 183 37.51 -5.60 -6.66
N ARG A 184 38.28 -6.11 -5.68
CA ARG A 184 37.79 -7.05 -4.67
C ARG A 184 36.72 -6.42 -3.76
N THR A 185 36.85 -5.15 -3.41
CA THR A 185 35.85 -4.39 -2.64
C THR A 185 34.56 -4.22 -3.46
N VAL A 186 34.70 -3.96 -4.76
CA VAL A 186 33.53 -3.89 -5.66
C VAL A 186 32.81 -5.23 -5.73
N GLU A 187 33.52 -6.35 -5.87
CA GLU A 187 32.94 -7.69 -5.87
C GLU A 187 32.22 -8.00 -4.55
N HIS A 188 32.76 -7.56 -3.42
CA HIS A 188 32.11 -7.70 -2.12
C HIS A 188 30.77 -6.93 -2.08
N HIS A 189 30.74 -5.69 -2.58
CA HIS A 189 29.50 -4.92 -2.70
C HIS A 189 28.50 -5.58 -3.63
N ARG A 190 28.91 -6.14 -4.77
CA ARG A 190 28.07 -6.90 -5.70
C ARG A 190 27.41 -8.09 -5.00
N ALA A 191 28.18 -8.91 -4.29
CA ALA A 191 27.66 -10.05 -3.53
C ALA A 191 26.67 -9.61 -2.45
N ASN A 192 26.96 -8.52 -1.74
CA ASN A 192 26.04 -7.96 -0.73
C ASN A 192 24.73 -7.45 -1.34
N MET A 193 24.78 -6.74 -2.46
CA MET A 193 23.59 -6.29 -3.19
C MET A 193 22.75 -7.46 -3.67
N MET A 194 23.38 -8.49 -4.27
CA MET A 194 22.68 -9.69 -4.72
C MET A 194 21.94 -10.37 -3.56
N ARG A 195 22.60 -10.49 -2.40
CA ARG A 195 21.99 -11.07 -1.19
C ARG A 195 20.83 -10.22 -0.67
N LYS A 196 21.00 -8.89 -0.58
CA LYS A 196 19.96 -7.96 -0.09
C LYS A 196 18.71 -7.94 -0.99
N LEU A 197 18.91 -8.05 -2.30
CA LEU A 197 17.86 -7.99 -3.31
C LEU A 197 17.30 -9.38 -3.69
N GLY A 198 17.86 -10.45 -3.15
CA GLY A 198 17.47 -11.82 -3.50
C GLY A 198 17.82 -12.22 -4.94
N CYS A 199 18.76 -11.49 -5.59
CA CYS A 199 19.18 -11.73 -6.97
C CYS A 199 20.15 -12.92 -7.06
N ARG A 200 20.01 -13.75 -8.07
CA ARG A 200 20.89 -14.87 -8.36
C ARG A 200 21.87 -14.59 -9.51
N LYS A 201 21.53 -13.62 -10.37
CA LYS A 201 22.32 -13.25 -11.56
C LYS A 201 22.50 -11.74 -11.64
N ILE A 202 23.64 -11.30 -12.19
CA ILE A 202 23.94 -9.87 -12.40
C ILE A 202 22.87 -9.17 -13.26
N ALA A 203 22.31 -9.85 -14.25
CA ALA A 203 21.24 -9.32 -15.06
C ALA A 203 20.00 -8.88 -14.25
N GLU A 204 19.76 -9.49 -13.09
CA GLU A 204 18.68 -9.11 -12.18
C GLU A 204 19.02 -7.82 -11.42
N LEU A 205 20.29 -7.59 -11.07
CA LEU A 205 20.76 -6.31 -10.53
C LEU A 205 20.57 -5.17 -11.54
N VAL A 206 20.94 -5.40 -12.81
CA VAL A 206 20.77 -4.42 -13.89
C VAL A 206 19.28 -4.09 -14.08
N ARG A 207 18.42 -5.10 -14.11
CA ARG A 207 16.96 -4.89 -14.20
C ARG A 207 16.42 -4.07 -13.02
N TYR A 208 16.87 -4.38 -11.82
CA TYR A 208 16.50 -3.61 -10.62
C TYR A 208 16.96 -2.16 -10.73
N ALA A 209 18.19 -1.89 -11.19
CA ALA A 209 18.70 -0.55 -11.39
C ALA A 209 17.85 0.26 -12.37
N ILE A 210 17.45 -0.35 -13.49
CA ILE A 210 16.58 0.28 -14.50
C ILE A 210 15.19 0.58 -13.90
N GLN A 211 14.57 -0.38 -13.21
CA GLN A 211 13.25 -0.20 -12.58
C GLN A 211 13.22 0.88 -11.50
N LYS A 212 14.35 1.08 -10.82
CA LYS A 212 14.50 2.11 -9.76
C LYS A 212 15.06 3.44 -10.26
N GLY A 213 15.35 3.56 -11.57
CA GLY A 213 15.87 4.80 -12.15
C GLY A 213 17.30 5.12 -11.77
N TYR A 214 18.13 4.13 -11.47
CA TYR A 214 19.56 4.32 -11.14
C TYR A 214 20.48 4.44 -12.36
N THR A 215 19.94 4.38 -13.58
CA THR A 215 20.70 4.63 -14.80
C THR A 215 20.76 6.13 -15.08
N ALA A 216 21.92 6.65 -15.47
CA ALA A 216 22.03 7.99 -16.03
C ALA A 216 21.37 7.97 -17.42
N ASP A 217 20.47 8.95 -17.65
CA ASP A 217 19.73 9.23 -18.89
C ASP A 217 18.57 8.30 -19.24
N GLN A 218 17.36 8.82 -18.96
CA GLN A 218 16.17 8.52 -19.77
C GLN A 218 16.33 9.23 -21.14
N VAL A 219 17.10 8.64 -22.02
CA VAL A 219 16.98 8.96 -23.45
C VAL A 219 17.05 7.65 -24.21
N PHE A 220 15.88 7.02 -24.40
CA PHE A 220 15.70 6.11 -25.53
C PHE A 220 15.22 6.96 -26.70
N PRO A 221 16.02 7.18 -27.75
CA PRO A 221 15.48 7.62 -29.02
C PRO A 221 14.62 6.46 -29.54
N ILE A 222 13.35 6.73 -29.73
CA ILE A 222 12.49 5.90 -30.58
C ILE A 222 13.14 5.93 -31.96
N MET A 223 13.71 4.81 -32.38
CA MET A 223 14.12 4.61 -33.77
C MET A 223 12.91 4.29 -34.64
N PRO A 224 12.86 4.79 -35.85
CA PRO A 224 11.72 4.79 -36.77
C PRO A 224 11.31 3.40 -37.25
#